data_da8cdd63b85e50db89a9fc13a1a96862
#
_entry.id   da8cdd63b85e50db89a9fc13a1a96862
#
_cell.length_a   1.000
_cell.length_b   1.000
_cell.length_c   1.000
_cell.angle_alpha   90.00
_cell.angle_beta   90.00
_cell.angle_gamma   90.00
#
_symmetry.space_group_name_H-M   'P 1'
#
loop_
_entity.id
_entity.type
_entity.pdbx_description
1 polymer ?
#
loop_
_entity_poly.entity_id
_entity_poly.type
_entity_poly.pdbx_seq_one_letter_code
_entity_poly.pdbx_strand_id
1 'polypeptide(L)'
;MITNTTTKTYTNTHAYSKMITGFSDEIDQDLKIQVESIKKLGISHIEMRGVDGNNLIYHSNEKVKEIKKYLDENGITLSALGTPLGKISITDSFEPHFEEFKRAIEIAHMMDTPALRMFSFYLPEGCRPSDYESAVFERLGRFADYAASNGAICLHENEKGIYGEKAAECRKIMDTFYSDHFKAIFDFANFVQSGEDTMEAYRILKPFISYIHVKDALKTDGSVVPAGMGDGNVAAILSDLFASGYNGFLSLEPHLFNFAGLEALEGTDNKTTIKDTKKLTGFEAFSLAYESLMKIIM
;
A
#
# COMPACT_ATOMS: atom_id res chain seq x y z
N MET A 1 -34.01 26.18 23.11
CA MET A 1 -33.08 26.33 21.97
C MET A 1 -32.40 24.98 21.72
N ILE A 2 -32.91 24.25 20.75
CA ILE A 2 -32.33 22.95 20.33
C ILE A 2 -31.51 23.30 19.09
N THR A 3 -30.21 23.34 19.24
CA THR A 3 -29.27 23.63 18.13
C THR A 3 -29.03 22.38 17.32
N ASN A 4 -29.34 22.48 16.04
CA ASN A 4 -29.12 21.49 15.01
C ASN A 4 -27.66 21.01 14.95
N THR A 5 -27.41 19.74 15.30
CA THR A 5 -26.11 19.06 15.17
C THR A 5 -26.09 18.04 14.03
N THR A 6 -27.10 18.05 13.14
CA THR A 6 -27.30 16.96 12.16
C THR A 6 -26.76 17.25 10.76
N THR A 7 -26.13 18.40 10.51
CA THR A 7 -25.76 18.81 9.14
C THR A 7 -24.28 18.60 8.79
N LYS A 8 -23.43 18.21 9.74
CA LYS A 8 -21.98 18.02 9.49
C LYS A 8 -21.57 16.63 9.01
N THR A 9 -22.41 15.62 9.21
CA THR A 9 -22.05 14.21 8.96
C THR A 9 -22.17 13.82 7.47
N TYR A 10 -23.12 14.37 6.73
CA TYR A 10 -23.39 13.98 5.34
C TYR A 10 -22.43 14.54 4.27
N THR A 11 -21.76 15.64 4.57
CA THR A 11 -20.80 16.26 3.61
C THR A 11 -19.43 15.59 3.60
N ASN A 12 -19.03 14.90 4.68
CA ASN A 12 -17.73 14.25 4.77
C ASN A 12 -17.70 12.87 4.07
N THR A 13 -18.79 12.13 4.05
CA THR A 13 -18.86 10.78 3.46
C THR A 13 -18.55 10.75 1.96
N HIS A 14 -19.02 11.74 1.21
CA HIS A 14 -18.70 11.88 -0.23
C HIS A 14 -17.25 12.30 -0.50
N ALA A 15 -16.58 12.95 0.46
CA ALA A 15 -15.18 13.33 0.31
C ALA A 15 -14.24 12.12 0.48
N TYR A 16 -14.50 11.26 1.46
CA TYR A 16 -13.64 10.09 1.74
C TYR A 16 -13.80 8.97 0.71
N SER A 17 -14.99 8.80 0.11
CA SER A 17 -15.20 7.78 -0.92
C SER A 17 -14.31 7.99 -2.17
N LYS A 18 -13.94 9.24 -2.46
CA LYS A 18 -13.03 9.57 -3.56
C LYS A 18 -11.55 9.26 -3.28
N MET A 19 -11.22 8.99 -2.02
CA MET A 19 -9.87 8.66 -1.58
C MET A 19 -9.63 7.14 -1.53
N ILE A 20 -10.66 6.32 -1.79
CA ILE A 20 -10.52 4.87 -1.72
C ILE A 20 -9.95 4.34 -3.03
N THR A 21 -8.96 3.50 -2.89
CA THR A 21 -8.30 2.73 -3.94
C THR A 21 -8.02 1.32 -3.42
N GLY A 22 -7.29 0.50 -4.16
CA GLY A 22 -6.84 -0.80 -3.64
C GLY A 22 -6.17 -1.66 -4.68
N PHE A 23 -5.62 -2.77 -4.22
CA PHE A 23 -4.98 -3.80 -5.02
C PHE A 23 -6.02 -4.71 -5.66
N SER A 24 -6.53 -4.31 -6.81
CA SER A 24 -7.59 -5.04 -7.52
C SER A 24 -7.18 -6.41 -8.07
N ASP A 25 -5.88 -6.69 -8.17
CA ASP A 25 -5.35 -8.02 -8.49
C ASP A 25 -5.64 -9.08 -7.41
N GLU A 26 -6.05 -8.65 -6.22
CA GLU A 26 -6.60 -9.54 -5.20
C GLU A 26 -8.03 -10.01 -5.52
N ILE A 27 -8.71 -9.34 -6.43
CA ILE A 27 -10.02 -9.78 -6.93
C ILE A 27 -9.84 -10.83 -8.01
N ASP A 28 -9.04 -10.51 -9.04
CA ASP A 28 -8.76 -11.36 -10.18
C ASP A 28 -7.51 -10.86 -10.93
N GLN A 29 -6.86 -11.73 -11.71
CA GLN A 29 -5.75 -11.32 -12.56
C GLN A 29 -6.19 -10.65 -13.87
N ASP A 30 -7.42 -10.90 -14.34
CA ASP A 30 -7.97 -10.30 -15.55
C ASP A 30 -8.35 -8.83 -15.32
N LEU A 31 -7.78 -7.94 -16.14
CA LEU A 31 -8.00 -6.50 -16.07
C LEU A 31 -9.49 -6.10 -16.11
N LYS A 32 -10.28 -6.79 -16.93
CA LYS A 32 -11.71 -6.45 -17.09
C LYS A 32 -12.47 -6.78 -15.83
N ILE A 33 -12.19 -7.95 -15.23
CA ILE A 33 -12.80 -8.37 -13.97
C ILE A 33 -12.41 -7.41 -12.83
N GLN A 34 -11.14 -7.00 -12.76
CA GLN A 34 -10.68 -5.99 -11.81
C GLN A 34 -11.51 -4.71 -11.92
N VAL A 35 -11.55 -4.11 -13.12
CA VAL A 35 -12.22 -2.84 -13.40
C VAL A 35 -13.73 -2.93 -13.13
N GLU A 36 -14.40 -3.97 -13.64
CA GLU A 36 -15.84 -4.17 -13.40
C GLU A 36 -16.16 -4.29 -11.90
N SER A 37 -15.30 -4.98 -11.16
CA SER A 37 -15.50 -5.23 -9.73
C SER A 37 -15.33 -3.97 -8.89
N ILE A 38 -14.28 -3.19 -9.09
CA ILE A 38 -14.11 -1.94 -8.33
C ILE A 38 -15.18 -0.89 -8.68
N LYS A 39 -15.64 -0.85 -9.95
CA LYS A 39 -16.76 0.03 -10.37
C LYS A 39 -18.06 -0.32 -9.65
N LYS A 40 -18.34 -1.61 -9.39
CA LYS A 40 -19.52 -2.04 -8.59
C LYS A 40 -19.48 -1.49 -7.17
N LEU A 41 -18.29 -1.25 -6.61
CA LEU A 41 -18.09 -0.65 -5.30
C LEU A 41 -18.05 0.89 -5.34
N GLY A 42 -18.16 1.51 -6.53
CA GLY A 42 -18.08 2.95 -6.70
C GLY A 42 -16.64 3.50 -6.57
N ILE A 43 -15.62 2.65 -6.66
CA ILE A 43 -14.21 3.03 -6.63
C ILE A 43 -13.78 3.44 -8.04
N SER A 44 -13.02 4.52 -8.15
CA SER A 44 -12.51 5.07 -9.41
C SER A 44 -10.98 5.08 -9.51
N HIS A 45 -10.29 4.51 -8.53
CA HIS A 45 -8.84 4.46 -8.48
C HIS A 45 -8.37 3.03 -8.23
N ILE A 46 -7.21 2.67 -8.78
CA ILE A 46 -6.52 1.39 -8.51
C ILE A 46 -5.09 1.71 -8.06
N GLU A 47 -4.62 1.04 -7.02
CA GLU A 47 -3.20 0.84 -6.81
C GLU A 47 -2.79 -0.40 -7.60
N MET A 48 -2.21 -0.20 -8.78
CA MET A 48 -2.01 -1.32 -9.71
C MET A 48 -0.70 -2.04 -9.44
N ARG A 49 -0.82 -3.31 -9.05
CA ARG A 49 0.27 -4.25 -8.83
C ARG A 49 0.27 -5.31 -9.93
N GLY A 50 -0.62 -6.26 -9.85
CA GLY A 50 -0.77 -7.36 -10.79
C GLY A 50 -1.88 -7.12 -11.82
N VAL A 51 -1.62 -7.46 -13.08
CA VAL A 51 -2.60 -7.42 -14.16
C VAL A 51 -2.22 -8.40 -15.26
N ASP A 52 -3.20 -9.15 -15.75
CA ASP A 52 -2.99 -10.15 -16.81
C ASP A 52 -1.79 -11.10 -16.56
N GLY A 53 -1.69 -11.54 -15.29
CA GLY A 53 -0.72 -12.56 -14.85
C GLY A 53 0.69 -12.04 -14.53
N ASN A 54 0.93 -10.72 -14.54
CA ASN A 54 2.25 -10.18 -14.21
C ASN A 54 2.14 -8.85 -13.45
N ASN A 55 3.23 -8.43 -12.78
CA ASN A 55 3.29 -7.06 -12.27
C ASN A 55 3.36 -6.07 -13.44
N LEU A 56 2.68 -4.93 -13.30
CA LEU A 56 2.57 -3.94 -14.36
C LEU A 56 3.94 -3.50 -14.91
N ILE A 57 4.96 -3.37 -14.06
CA ILE A 57 6.29 -2.91 -14.47
C ILE A 57 7.04 -3.88 -15.40
N TYR A 58 6.60 -5.14 -15.48
CA TYR A 58 7.21 -6.17 -16.33
C TYR A 58 6.49 -6.36 -17.69
N HIS A 59 5.40 -5.62 -17.93
CA HIS A 59 4.76 -5.63 -19.24
C HIS A 59 5.49 -4.79 -20.28
N SER A 60 5.29 -5.12 -21.58
CA SER A 60 5.80 -4.31 -22.67
C SER A 60 5.10 -2.95 -22.74
N ASN A 61 5.73 -1.98 -23.41
CA ASN A 61 5.13 -0.65 -23.60
C ASN A 61 3.78 -0.71 -24.33
N GLU A 62 3.65 -1.61 -25.28
CA GLU A 62 2.41 -1.84 -26.03
C GLU A 62 1.30 -2.30 -25.07
N LYS A 63 1.61 -3.29 -24.20
CA LYS A 63 0.66 -3.80 -23.24
C LYS A 63 0.27 -2.74 -22.19
N VAL A 64 1.24 -1.97 -21.70
CA VAL A 64 0.97 -0.86 -20.76
C VAL A 64 0.02 0.18 -21.40
N LYS A 65 0.22 0.52 -22.68
CA LYS A 65 -0.67 1.44 -23.41
C LYS A 65 -2.09 0.86 -23.59
N GLU A 66 -2.21 -0.45 -23.85
CA GLU A 66 -3.51 -1.12 -23.92
C GLU A 66 -4.25 -1.06 -22.59
N ILE A 67 -3.54 -1.35 -21.48
CA ILE A 67 -4.07 -1.27 -20.12
C ILE A 67 -4.52 0.17 -19.83
N LYS A 68 -3.66 1.16 -20.07
CA LYS A 68 -3.99 2.59 -19.85
C LYS A 68 -5.24 3.00 -20.62
N LYS A 69 -5.30 2.67 -21.90
CA LYS A 69 -6.47 2.96 -22.75
C LYS A 69 -7.75 2.35 -22.16
N TYR A 70 -7.69 1.08 -21.74
CA TYR A 70 -8.85 0.41 -21.15
C TYR A 70 -9.31 1.06 -19.85
N LEU A 71 -8.37 1.47 -19.00
CA LEU A 71 -8.69 2.20 -17.76
C LEU A 71 -9.35 3.55 -18.06
N ASP A 72 -8.80 4.32 -18.99
CA ASP A 72 -9.34 5.63 -19.39
C ASP A 72 -10.77 5.52 -19.94
N GLU A 73 -11.01 4.54 -20.81
CA GLU A 73 -12.34 4.26 -21.38
C GLU A 73 -13.37 3.89 -20.30
N ASN A 74 -12.91 3.40 -19.15
CA ASN A 74 -13.74 3.03 -18.01
C ASN A 74 -13.78 4.07 -16.89
N GLY A 75 -13.09 5.21 -17.04
CA GLY A 75 -13.03 6.27 -16.04
C GLY A 75 -12.26 5.87 -14.77
N ILE A 76 -11.27 4.97 -14.89
CA ILE A 76 -10.41 4.52 -13.80
C ILE A 76 -9.03 5.16 -13.96
N THR A 77 -8.47 5.64 -12.86
CA THR A 77 -7.11 6.19 -12.79
C THR A 77 -6.27 5.42 -11.77
N LEU A 78 -4.95 5.52 -11.86
CA LEU A 78 -4.07 4.94 -10.86
C LEU A 78 -3.83 5.94 -9.71
N SER A 79 -3.92 5.43 -8.48
CA SER A 79 -3.47 6.14 -7.28
C SER A 79 -1.96 6.01 -7.08
N ALA A 80 -1.41 4.84 -7.41
CA ALA A 80 0.02 4.53 -7.38
C ALA A 80 0.31 3.25 -8.18
N LEU A 81 1.58 3.01 -8.50
CA LEU A 81 2.07 1.69 -8.90
C LEU A 81 2.43 0.86 -7.66
N GLY A 82 1.83 -0.32 -7.51
CA GLY A 82 2.16 -1.31 -6.48
C GLY A 82 3.39 -2.14 -6.88
N THR A 83 4.58 -1.56 -6.81
CA THR A 83 5.81 -2.21 -7.27
C THR A 83 6.46 -3.08 -6.20
N PRO A 84 7.29 -4.08 -6.56
CA PRO A 84 8.12 -4.84 -5.63
C PRO A 84 9.50 -4.19 -5.39
N LEU A 85 9.70 -2.94 -5.79
CA LEU A 85 10.99 -2.26 -5.69
C LEU A 85 11.47 -2.17 -4.24
N GLY A 86 12.70 -2.59 -4.01
CA GLY A 86 13.27 -2.74 -2.67
C GLY A 86 13.01 -4.09 -2.00
N LYS A 87 12.23 -5.01 -2.61
CA LYS A 87 12.07 -6.40 -2.15
C LYS A 87 13.16 -7.33 -2.75
N ILE A 88 14.41 -6.93 -2.65
CA ILE A 88 15.60 -7.76 -2.89
C ILE A 88 16.45 -7.78 -1.62
N SER A 89 17.35 -8.76 -1.48
CA SER A 89 18.32 -8.73 -0.38
C SER A 89 19.26 -7.54 -0.49
N ILE A 90 19.61 -6.95 0.66
CA ILE A 90 20.62 -5.88 0.70
C ILE A 90 22.00 -6.37 0.20
N THR A 91 22.23 -7.68 0.18
CA THR A 91 23.47 -8.29 -0.32
C THR A 91 23.45 -8.58 -1.81
N ASP A 92 22.30 -8.47 -2.48
CA ASP A 92 22.19 -8.66 -3.93
C ASP A 92 22.79 -7.48 -4.70
N SER A 93 23.11 -7.72 -5.98
CA SER A 93 23.54 -6.67 -6.89
C SER A 93 22.43 -5.63 -7.06
N PHE A 94 22.75 -4.37 -6.81
CA PHE A 94 21.78 -3.29 -6.88
C PHE A 94 21.49 -2.77 -8.29
N GLU A 95 22.49 -2.80 -9.17
CA GLU A 95 22.36 -2.17 -10.50
C GLU A 95 21.19 -2.74 -11.35
N PRO A 96 20.97 -4.06 -11.44
CA PRO A 96 19.81 -4.58 -12.17
C PRO A 96 18.49 -4.07 -11.57
N HIS A 97 18.40 -4.01 -10.26
CA HIS A 97 17.22 -3.54 -9.55
C HIS A 97 17.00 -2.03 -9.70
N PHE A 98 18.08 -1.26 -9.84
CA PHE A 98 17.99 0.16 -10.15
C PHE A 98 17.50 0.40 -11.59
N GLU A 99 17.83 -0.46 -12.55
CA GLU A 99 17.24 -0.41 -13.91
C GLU A 99 15.72 -0.74 -13.87
N GLU A 100 15.30 -1.71 -13.04
CA GLU A 100 13.86 -1.96 -12.81
C GLU A 100 13.16 -0.73 -12.23
N PHE A 101 13.80 -0.01 -11.30
CA PHE A 101 13.27 1.24 -10.75
C PHE A 101 13.09 2.32 -11.81
N LYS A 102 14.07 2.49 -12.68
CA LYS A 102 13.95 3.43 -13.81
C LYS A 102 12.79 3.06 -14.73
N ARG A 103 12.67 1.75 -15.02
CA ARG A 103 11.55 1.23 -15.80
C ARG A 103 10.20 1.48 -15.14
N ALA A 104 10.09 1.33 -13.83
CA ALA A 104 8.86 1.61 -13.11
C ALA A 104 8.46 3.09 -13.22
N ILE A 105 9.40 4.03 -13.19
CA ILE A 105 9.13 5.46 -13.39
C ILE A 105 8.65 5.74 -14.81
N GLU A 106 9.23 5.11 -15.84
CA GLU A 106 8.74 5.24 -17.22
C GLU A 106 7.26 4.80 -17.32
N ILE A 107 6.93 3.66 -16.68
CA ILE A 107 5.55 3.14 -16.66
C ILE A 107 4.64 4.07 -15.86
N ALA A 108 5.10 4.61 -14.74
CA ALA A 108 4.33 5.58 -13.96
C ALA A 108 3.92 6.79 -14.82
N HIS A 109 4.83 7.31 -15.62
CA HIS A 109 4.52 8.38 -16.57
C HIS A 109 3.53 7.94 -17.66
N MET A 110 3.69 6.72 -18.20
CA MET A 110 2.75 6.18 -19.19
C MET A 110 1.34 5.98 -18.63
N MET A 111 1.23 5.75 -17.32
CA MET A 111 -0.02 5.53 -16.60
C MET A 111 -0.61 6.80 -15.96
N ASP A 112 0.01 7.96 -16.18
CA ASP A 112 -0.40 9.26 -15.61
C ASP A 112 -0.47 9.26 -14.06
N THR A 113 0.40 8.50 -13.39
CA THR A 113 0.56 8.54 -11.94
C THR A 113 2.01 8.84 -11.56
N PRO A 114 2.29 9.82 -10.69
CA PRO A 114 3.66 10.07 -10.24
C PRO A 114 4.11 9.09 -9.14
N ALA A 115 3.17 8.41 -8.47
CA ALA A 115 3.43 7.68 -7.25
C ALA A 115 3.73 6.20 -7.51
N LEU A 116 4.73 5.68 -6.82
CA LEU A 116 5.08 4.27 -6.82
C LEU A 116 5.46 3.80 -5.41
N ARG A 117 4.89 2.66 -4.99
CA ARG A 117 5.23 2.00 -3.73
C ARG A 117 6.61 1.38 -3.84
N MET A 118 7.38 1.44 -2.74
CA MET A 118 8.69 0.79 -2.65
C MET A 118 9.04 0.40 -1.21
N PHE A 119 10.10 -0.39 -1.06
CA PHE A 119 10.56 -0.97 0.20
C PHE A 119 12.03 -0.67 0.45
N SER A 120 12.58 -1.09 1.60
CA SER A 120 13.93 -0.76 2.04
C SER A 120 14.86 -1.98 2.22
N PHE A 121 14.74 -2.95 1.35
CA PHE A 121 15.58 -4.14 1.19
C PHE A 121 15.49 -5.15 2.35
N TYR A 122 15.43 -6.44 1.99
CA TYR A 122 15.49 -7.53 2.96
C TYR A 122 16.88 -7.57 3.61
N LEU A 123 16.90 -7.72 4.92
CA LEU A 123 18.12 -7.89 5.69
C LEU A 123 18.41 -9.39 5.90
N PRO A 124 19.70 -9.79 6.00
CA PRO A 124 20.04 -11.15 6.38
C PRO A 124 19.50 -11.52 7.75
N GLU A 125 19.06 -12.76 7.90
CA GLU A 125 18.52 -13.27 9.17
C GLU A 125 19.50 -13.09 10.33
N GLY A 126 19.01 -12.63 11.48
CA GLY A 126 19.79 -12.45 12.71
C GLY A 126 20.72 -11.24 12.73
N CYS A 127 20.78 -10.44 11.67
CA CYS A 127 21.56 -9.19 11.70
C CYS A 127 20.82 -8.07 12.46
N ARG A 128 21.54 -7.05 12.87
CA ARG A 128 20.94 -5.81 13.36
C ARG A 128 20.73 -4.86 12.18
N PRO A 129 19.63 -4.11 12.12
CA PRO A 129 19.43 -3.11 11.06
C PRO A 129 20.60 -2.14 10.90
N SER A 130 21.23 -1.74 12.02
CA SER A 130 22.42 -0.86 12.03
C SER A 130 23.61 -1.38 11.24
N ASP A 131 23.73 -2.69 11.05
CA ASP A 131 24.87 -3.29 10.35
C ASP A 131 24.80 -3.03 8.83
N TYR A 132 23.62 -2.75 8.30
CA TYR A 132 23.34 -2.50 6.88
C TYR A 132 22.81 -1.09 6.60
N GLU A 133 22.62 -0.25 7.61
CA GLU A 133 22.01 1.09 7.50
C GLU A 133 22.69 1.94 6.41
N SER A 134 24.03 1.96 6.36
CA SER A 134 24.76 2.73 5.35
C SER A 134 24.47 2.26 3.93
N ALA A 135 24.41 0.94 3.69
CA ALA A 135 24.13 0.37 2.37
C ALA A 135 22.67 0.61 1.95
N VAL A 136 21.73 0.50 2.91
CA VAL A 136 20.31 0.79 2.67
C VAL A 136 20.13 2.27 2.27
N PHE A 137 20.76 3.17 3.02
CA PHE A 137 20.64 4.61 2.78
C PHE A 137 21.30 5.05 1.46
N GLU A 138 22.44 4.44 1.10
CA GLU A 138 23.05 4.67 -0.22
C GLU A 138 22.08 4.32 -1.35
N ARG A 139 21.45 3.11 -1.29
CA ARG A 139 20.51 2.65 -2.33
C ARG A 139 19.23 3.47 -2.36
N LEU A 140 18.64 3.77 -1.18
CA LEU A 140 17.45 4.63 -1.07
C LEU A 140 17.73 6.05 -1.57
N GLY A 141 18.93 6.59 -1.31
CA GLY A 141 19.35 7.88 -1.83
C GLY A 141 19.35 7.91 -3.36
N ARG A 142 19.86 6.86 -4.01
CA ARG A 142 19.81 6.75 -5.48
C ARG A 142 18.38 6.68 -6.02
N PHE A 143 17.47 5.98 -5.33
CA PHE A 143 16.04 5.98 -5.69
C PHE A 143 15.43 7.36 -5.53
N ALA A 144 15.64 8.02 -4.39
CA ALA A 144 15.10 9.35 -4.10
C ALA A 144 15.58 10.41 -5.11
N ASP A 145 16.89 10.43 -5.40
CA ASP A 145 17.48 11.38 -6.33
C ASP A 145 16.96 11.18 -7.76
N TYR A 146 16.84 9.92 -8.18
CA TYR A 146 16.33 9.62 -9.52
C TYR A 146 14.82 9.93 -9.63
N ALA A 147 14.03 9.59 -8.61
CA ALA A 147 12.61 9.95 -8.56
C ALA A 147 12.40 11.46 -8.63
N ALA A 148 13.13 12.22 -7.81
CA ALA A 148 13.05 13.69 -7.79
C ALA A 148 13.41 14.28 -9.16
N SER A 149 14.47 13.78 -9.81
CA SER A 149 14.92 14.24 -11.12
C SER A 149 13.93 13.94 -12.25
N ASN A 150 13.03 12.98 -12.04
CA ASN A 150 12.02 12.55 -13.01
C ASN A 150 10.57 12.88 -12.60
N GLY A 151 10.36 13.67 -11.54
CA GLY A 151 9.03 14.07 -11.09
C GLY A 151 8.18 12.94 -10.53
N ALA A 152 8.81 11.82 -10.12
CA ALA A 152 8.14 10.69 -9.49
C ALA A 152 8.14 10.84 -7.95
N ILE A 153 7.28 10.07 -7.29
CA ILE A 153 7.12 10.04 -5.83
C ILE A 153 7.32 8.62 -5.33
N CYS A 154 8.37 8.38 -4.57
CA CYS A 154 8.58 7.15 -3.84
C CYS A 154 7.67 7.12 -2.61
N LEU A 155 6.85 6.09 -2.49
CA LEU A 155 6.03 5.81 -1.32
C LEU A 155 6.63 4.61 -0.58
N HIS A 156 7.40 4.85 0.48
CA HIS A 156 8.02 3.80 1.28
C HIS A 156 7.01 3.16 2.22
N GLU A 157 6.83 1.85 2.08
CA GLU A 157 5.96 1.03 2.93
C GLU A 157 6.77 0.31 4.02
N ASN A 158 6.26 0.31 5.26
CA ASN A 158 6.75 -0.57 6.31
C ASN A 158 6.36 -2.02 6.02
N GLU A 159 7.33 -2.96 6.12
CA GLU A 159 7.12 -4.37 5.78
C GLU A 159 8.04 -5.26 6.62
N LYS A 160 7.64 -6.54 6.81
CA LYS A 160 8.43 -7.52 7.55
C LYS A 160 9.75 -7.88 6.85
N GLY A 161 10.82 -8.06 7.61
CA GLY A 161 12.11 -8.54 7.13
C GLY A 161 12.94 -7.53 6.36
N ILE A 162 12.42 -6.34 6.05
CA ILE A 162 13.19 -5.25 5.44
C ILE A 162 13.78 -4.32 6.50
N TYR A 163 14.69 -3.44 6.10
CA TYR A 163 15.25 -2.44 7.02
C TYR A 163 14.15 -1.61 7.71
N GLY A 164 13.15 -1.15 6.96
CA GLY A 164 12.00 -0.39 7.45
C GLY A 164 10.87 -1.26 8.02
N GLU A 165 11.20 -2.32 8.73
CA GLU A 165 10.21 -3.16 9.41
C GLU A 165 9.61 -2.46 10.64
N LYS A 166 10.45 -1.76 11.42
CA LYS A 166 10.04 -1.09 12.65
C LYS A 166 9.88 0.41 12.45
N ALA A 167 9.03 1.02 13.28
CA ALA A 167 8.75 2.46 13.21
C ALA A 167 10.01 3.31 13.42
N ALA A 168 10.97 2.84 14.22
CA ALA A 168 12.22 3.55 14.46
C ALA A 168 13.09 3.63 13.20
N GLU A 169 13.22 2.54 12.43
CA GLU A 169 13.95 2.51 11.18
C GLU A 169 13.20 3.27 10.07
N CYS A 170 11.88 3.14 9.98
CA CYS A 170 11.05 3.97 9.11
C CYS A 170 11.23 5.46 9.40
N ARG A 171 11.32 5.84 10.67
CA ARG A 171 11.58 7.24 11.08
C ARG A 171 12.93 7.72 10.58
N LYS A 172 14.00 6.93 10.70
CA LYS A 172 15.33 7.29 10.19
C LYS A 172 15.33 7.49 8.68
N ILE A 173 14.63 6.62 7.94
CA ILE A 173 14.44 6.78 6.49
C ILE A 173 13.75 8.11 6.20
N MET A 174 12.65 8.40 6.88
CA MET A 174 11.91 9.64 6.67
C MET A 174 12.72 10.88 7.07
N ASP A 175 13.42 10.86 8.19
CA ASP A 175 14.27 11.99 8.61
C ASP A 175 15.36 12.33 7.58
N THR A 176 15.75 11.34 6.75
CA THR A 176 16.80 11.52 5.74
C THR A 176 16.24 11.90 4.37
N PHE A 177 15.14 11.28 3.92
CA PHE A 177 14.70 11.37 2.54
C PHE A 177 13.34 12.06 2.34
N TYR A 178 12.58 12.35 3.42
CA TYR A 178 11.26 12.94 3.29
C TYR A 178 11.30 14.25 2.48
N SER A 179 10.51 14.29 1.43
CA SER A 179 10.42 15.41 0.49
C SER A 179 9.11 15.33 -0.29
N ASP A 180 8.92 16.21 -1.26
CA ASP A 180 7.80 16.08 -2.20
C ASP A 180 7.89 14.80 -3.07
N HIS A 181 9.08 14.19 -3.15
CA HIS A 181 9.36 13.01 -3.96
C HIS A 181 9.63 11.72 -3.15
N PHE A 182 9.55 11.78 -1.82
CA PHE A 182 9.74 10.60 -0.97
C PHE A 182 8.86 10.72 0.28
N LYS A 183 7.90 9.82 0.45
CA LYS A 183 6.88 9.89 1.50
C LYS A 183 6.61 8.50 2.09
N ALA A 184 5.89 8.44 3.21
CA ALA A 184 5.55 7.20 3.88
C ALA A 184 4.17 6.68 3.47
N ILE A 185 4.09 5.36 3.25
CA ILE A 185 2.87 4.56 3.41
C ILE A 185 2.85 4.07 4.86
N PHE A 186 1.67 4.05 5.46
CA PHE A 186 1.46 3.42 6.76
C PHE A 186 0.55 2.19 6.56
N ASP A 187 1.11 0.99 6.79
CA ASP A 187 0.38 -0.27 6.82
C ASP A 187 0.20 -0.72 8.26
N PHE A 188 -1.04 -0.86 8.70
CA PHE A 188 -1.37 -1.23 10.08
C PHE A 188 -1.00 -2.68 10.38
N ALA A 189 -1.35 -3.60 9.48
CA ALA A 189 -1.16 -5.03 9.70
C ALA A 189 0.33 -5.39 9.74
N ASN A 190 1.14 -4.79 8.87
CA ASN A 190 2.58 -5.04 8.85
C ASN A 190 3.24 -4.61 10.17
N PHE A 191 2.82 -3.51 10.81
CA PHE A 191 3.28 -3.16 12.16
C PHE A 191 2.79 -4.14 13.22
N VAL A 192 1.50 -4.56 13.19
CA VAL A 192 0.99 -5.57 14.12
C VAL A 192 1.79 -6.87 14.01
N GLN A 193 1.99 -7.36 12.79
CA GLN A 193 2.73 -8.60 12.49
C GLN A 193 4.21 -8.51 12.87
N SER A 194 4.78 -7.31 12.82
CA SER A 194 6.14 -7.03 13.30
C SER A 194 6.22 -6.84 14.82
N GLY A 195 5.11 -6.94 15.54
CA GLY A 195 5.05 -6.83 17.01
C GLY A 195 5.15 -5.38 17.52
N GLU A 196 4.92 -4.38 16.66
CA GLU A 196 4.89 -2.97 17.05
C GLU A 196 3.56 -2.57 17.69
N ASP A 197 3.60 -1.54 18.54
CA ASP A 197 2.40 -0.82 18.93
C ASP A 197 2.06 0.18 17.82
N THR A 198 0.95 -0.05 17.13
CA THR A 198 0.54 0.76 15.97
C THR A 198 0.26 2.23 16.33
N MET A 199 -0.23 2.50 17.55
CA MET A 199 -0.43 3.90 18.00
C MET A 199 0.90 4.60 18.22
N GLU A 200 1.91 3.91 18.75
CA GLU A 200 3.24 4.48 18.92
C GLU A 200 3.93 4.66 17.55
N ALA A 201 3.86 3.66 16.67
CA ALA A 201 4.36 3.76 15.30
C ALA A 201 3.71 4.94 14.56
N TYR A 202 2.40 5.11 14.73
CA TYR A 202 1.67 6.23 14.16
C TYR A 202 2.16 7.59 14.70
N ARG A 203 2.35 7.75 16.02
CA ARG A 203 2.87 9.00 16.59
C ARG A 203 4.24 9.37 16.02
N ILE A 204 5.11 8.36 15.81
CA ILE A 204 6.44 8.53 15.24
C ILE A 204 6.36 8.97 13.77
N LEU A 205 5.46 8.38 12.98
CA LEU A 205 5.44 8.53 11.53
C LEU A 205 4.39 9.53 11.02
N LYS A 206 3.44 9.97 11.85
CA LYS A 206 2.33 10.87 11.45
C LYS A 206 2.74 12.02 10.53
N PRO A 207 3.85 12.76 10.76
CA PRO A 207 4.21 13.89 9.91
C PRO A 207 4.59 13.52 8.46
N PHE A 208 4.89 12.26 8.19
CA PHE A 208 5.42 11.75 6.94
C PHE A 208 4.40 10.96 6.11
N ILE A 209 3.27 10.56 6.74
CA ILE A 209 2.25 9.73 6.12
C ILE A 209 1.52 10.50 5.03
N SER A 210 1.58 9.99 3.81
CA SER A 210 0.84 10.53 2.67
C SER A 210 -0.07 9.51 1.99
N TYR A 211 0.02 8.25 2.40
CA TYR A 211 -0.72 7.14 1.84
C TYR A 211 -0.96 6.08 2.90
N ILE A 212 -2.09 5.38 2.86
CA ILE A 212 -2.47 4.37 3.83
C ILE A 212 -2.78 3.06 3.10
N HIS A 213 -2.19 1.95 3.57
CA HIS A 213 -2.65 0.61 3.25
C HIS A 213 -3.60 0.14 4.34
N VAL A 214 -4.84 -0.14 3.93
CA VAL A 214 -5.90 -0.58 4.84
C VAL A 214 -5.92 -2.10 4.89
N LYS A 215 -5.15 -2.61 5.81
CA LYS A 215 -5.03 -4.03 6.18
C LYS A 215 -4.95 -4.08 7.70
N ASP A 216 -5.62 -5.03 8.35
CA ASP A 216 -5.59 -5.18 9.81
C ASP A 216 -5.20 -6.61 10.19
N ALA A 217 -4.61 -6.81 11.35
CA ALA A 217 -4.15 -8.12 11.79
C ALA A 217 -4.33 -8.32 13.29
N LEU A 218 -4.40 -9.60 13.70
CA LEU A 218 -4.43 -9.98 15.10
C LEU A 218 -3.00 -10.11 15.65
N LYS A 219 -2.73 -9.50 16.79
CA LYS A 219 -1.44 -9.57 17.48
C LYS A 219 -1.13 -10.99 17.99
N THR A 220 -2.16 -11.80 18.22
CA THR A 220 -2.03 -13.15 18.77
C THR A 220 -1.33 -14.14 17.85
N ASP A 221 -1.55 -14.04 16.54
CA ASP A 221 -1.03 -15.00 15.57
C ASP A 221 -0.65 -14.38 14.21
N GLY A 222 -0.78 -13.04 14.06
CA GLY A 222 -0.49 -12.33 12.83
C GLY A 222 -1.56 -12.52 11.74
N SER A 223 -2.69 -13.18 12.05
CA SER A 223 -3.76 -13.39 11.07
C SER A 223 -4.34 -12.08 10.57
N VAL A 224 -4.45 -11.92 9.26
CA VAL A 224 -5.11 -10.76 8.66
C VAL A 224 -6.63 -10.86 8.85
N VAL A 225 -7.24 -9.75 9.21
CA VAL A 225 -8.68 -9.62 9.44
C VAL A 225 -9.21 -8.33 8.80
N PRO A 226 -10.53 -8.20 8.58
CA PRO A 226 -11.09 -6.96 8.07
C PRO A 226 -10.75 -5.77 8.97
N ALA A 227 -10.53 -4.59 8.37
CA ALA A 227 -10.15 -3.38 9.09
C ALA A 227 -11.08 -3.07 10.28
N GLY A 228 -10.49 -2.77 11.43
CA GLY A 228 -11.17 -2.52 12.70
C GLY A 228 -11.55 -3.77 13.49
N MET A 229 -11.21 -4.97 12.98
CA MET A 229 -11.41 -6.24 13.69
C MET A 229 -10.11 -6.79 14.29
N GLY A 230 -8.99 -6.15 14.02
CA GLY A 230 -7.67 -6.51 14.52
C GLY A 230 -7.13 -5.54 15.58
N ASP A 231 -5.84 -5.62 15.77
CA ASP A 231 -5.08 -4.84 16.76
C ASP A 231 -4.37 -3.62 16.15
N GLY A 232 -4.66 -3.30 14.86
CA GLY A 232 -4.05 -2.19 14.12
C GLY A 232 -4.49 -0.79 14.54
N ASN A 233 -5.47 -0.66 15.45
CA ASN A 233 -6.03 0.64 15.87
C ASN A 233 -6.57 1.51 14.71
N VAL A 234 -7.02 0.88 13.63
CA VAL A 234 -7.38 1.51 12.35
C VAL A 234 -8.35 2.69 12.53
N ALA A 235 -9.43 2.48 13.28
CA ALA A 235 -10.45 3.52 13.49
C ALA A 235 -9.90 4.76 14.23
N ALA A 236 -9.10 4.56 15.28
CA ALA A 236 -8.52 5.64 16.06
C ALA A 236 -7.50 6.45 15.24
N ILE A 237 -6.64 5.77 14.50
CA ILE A 237 -5.61 6.39 13.67
C ILE A 237 -6.23 7.16 12.49
N LEU A 238 -7.19 6.57 11.77
CA LEU A 238 -7.87 7.26 10.67
C LEU A 238 -8.65 8.48 11.16
N SER A 239 -9.32 8.38 12.31
CA SER A 239 -10.03 9.52 12.93
C SER A 239 -9.08 10.69 13.20
N ASP A 240 -7.90 10.43 13.78
CA ASP A 240 -6.92 11.48 14.09
C ASP A 240 -6.24 12.04 12.84
N LEU A 241 -5.96 11.19 11.82
CA LEU A 241 -5.47 11.63 10.53
C LEU A 241 -6.44 12.59 9.84
N PHE A 242 -7.71 12.23 9.76
CA PHE A 242 -8.74 13.08 9.16
C PHE A 242 -8.94 14.39 9.93
N ALA A 243 -8.92 14.35 11.28
CA ALA A 243 -8.96 15.55 12.10
C ALA A 243 -7.76 16.47 11.86
N SER A 244 -6.63 15.90 11.41
CA SER A 244 -5.39 16.63 11.05
C SER A 244 -5.36 17.10 9.59
N GLY A 245 -6.42 16.85 8.81
CA GLY A 245 -6.53 17.30 7.41
C GLY A 245 -5.94 16.33 6.39
N TYR A 246 -5.76 15.06 6.72
CA TYR A 246 -5.31 14.05 5.76
C TYR A 246 -6.26 13.95 4.56
N ASN A 247 -5.68 13.96 3.36
CA ASN A 247 -6.38 13.90 2.08
C ASN A 247 -5.72 12.95 1.07
N GLY A 248 -4.84 12.06 1.53
CA GLY A 248 -4.21 11.01 0.74
C GLY A 248 -5.14 9.82 0.50
N PHE A 249 -4.68 8.84 -0.26
CA PHE A 249 -5.45 7.64 -0.55
C PHE A 249 -5.50 6.67 0.63
N LEU A 250 -6.60 5.92 0.68
CA LEU A 250 -6.83 4.76 1.52
C LEU A 250 -6.89 3.55 0.60
N SER A 251 -5.81 2.79 0.54
CA SER A 251 -5.66 1.66 -0.36
C SER A 251 -6.04 0.35 0.34
N LEU A 252 -7.05 -0.32 -0.16
CA LEU A 252 -7.45 -1.63 0.32
C LEU A 252 -6.41 -2.67 -0.08
N GLU A 253 -5.86 -3.37 0.89
CA GLU A 253 -4.99 -4.54 0.73
C GLU A 253 -5.55 -5.71 1.57
N PRO A 254 -6.63 -6.34 1.11
CA PRO A 254 -7.41 -7.25 1.95
C PRO A 254 -6.65 -8.41 2.54
N HIS A 255 -5.86 -9.13 1.73
CA HIS A 255 -5.24 -10.43 2.10
C HIS A 255 -6.20 -11.39 2.83
N LEU A 256 -7.50 -11.25 2.56
CA LEU A 256 -8.59 -12.03 3.19
C LEU A 256 -8.94 -13.30 2.40
N PHE A 257 -8.24 -13.55 1.32
CA PHE A 257 -8.49 -14.63 0.37
C PHE A 257 -7.16 -15.11 -0.21
N ASN A 258 -7.06 -16.40 -0.53
CA ASN A 258 -5.87 -16.94 -1.18
C ASN A 258 -5.92 -16.64 -2.69
N PHE A 259 -5.26 -15.58 -3.12
CA PHE A 259 -5.17 -15.15 -4.51
C PHE A 259 -3.81 -15.51 -5.14
N ALA A 260 -3.74 -15.51 -6.46
CA ALA A 260 -2.50 -15.79 -7.18
C ALA A 260 -1.44 -14.71 -6.85
N GLY A 261 -0.33 -15.13 -6.25
CA GLY A 261 0.77 -14.24 -5.83
C GLY A 261 0.82 -13.93 -4.32
N LEU A 262 -0.20 -14.30 -3.53
CA LEU A 262 -0.21 -14.05 -2.09
C LEU A 262 1.04 -14.66 -1.39
N GLU A 263 1.43 -15.88 -1.77
CA GLU A 263 2.61 -16.56 -1.21
C GLU A 263 3.91 -15.77 -1.47
N ALA A 264 4.01 -15.13 -2.62
CA ALA A 264 5.17 -14.30 -2.96
C ALA A 264 5.19 -12.97 -2.17
N LEU A 265 4.05 -12.51 -1.69
CA LEU A 265 3.91 -11.28 -0.90
C LEU A 265 4.17 -11.52 0.59
N GLU A 266 3.63 -12.61 1.12
CA GLU A 266 3.63 -12.90 2.56
C GLU A 266 4.72 -13.92 2.98
N GLY A 267 5.37 -14.60 2.02
CA GLY A 267 6.28 -15.71 2.27
C GLY A 267 5.57 -17.03 2.60
N THR A 268 6.36 -18.08 2.87
CA THR A 268 5.84 -19.43 3.15
C THR A 268 5.21 -19.61 4.53
N ASP A 269 5.45 -18.65 5.45
CA ASP A 269 4.89 -18.68 6.82
C ASP A 269 3.51 -18.01 6.90
N ASN A 270 2.81 -17.96 5.81
CA ASN A 270 1.50 -17.34 5.67
C ASN A 270 0.49 -17.85 6.68
N LYS A 271 0.26 -17.05 7.71
CA LYS A 271 -0.85 -17.23 8.66
C LYS A 271 -2.03 -16.34 8.29
N THR A 272 -2.32 -16.22 7.01
CA THR A 272 -3.59 -15.65 6.55
C THR A 272 -4.67 -16.67 6.90
N THR A 273 -5.29 -16.51 8.04
CA THR A 273 -6.36 -17.39 8.46
C THR A 273 -7.61 -16.58 8.72
N ILE A 274 -8.41 -16.41 7.69
CA ILE A 274 -9.85 -16.43 7.96
C ILE A 274 -10.13 -17.85 8.41
N LYS A 275 -10.17 -18.05 9.72
CA LYS A 275 -10.35 -19.38 10.35
C LYS A 275 -11.72 -19.99 10.08
N ASP A 276 -12.60 -19.33 9.38
CA ASP A 276 -13.95 -19.82 9.08
C ASP A 276 -14.14 -19.99 7.57
N THR A 277 -14.32 -21.20 7.22
CA THR A 277 -14.27 -21.95 5.98
C THR A 277 -15.29 -21.59 4.89
N LYS A 278 -15.87 -20.42 4.86
CA LYS A 278 -16.47 -19.90 3.63
C LYS A 278 -15.34 -19.51 2.70
N LYS A 279 -15.17 -20.28 1.63
CA LYS A 279 -14.30 -19.88 0.51
C LYS A 279 -14.91 -18.61 -0.12
N LEU A 280 -14.44 -17.45 0.32
CA LEU A 280 -14.78 -16.19 -0.32
C LEU A 280 -14.17 -16.20 -1.73
N THR A 281 -14.87 -15.64 -2.70
CA THR A 281 -14.27 -15.22 -3.97
C THR A 281 -13.41 -13.97 -3.73
N GLY A 282 -12.50 -13.65 -4.65
CA GLY A 282 -11.70 -12.42 -4.54
C GLY A 282 -12.58 -11.16 -4.43
N PHE A 283 -13.67 -11.09 -5.20
CA PHE A 283 -14.62 -9.98 -5.11
C PHE A 283 -15.35 -9.90 -3.76
N GLU A 284 -15.74 -11.04 -3.16
CA GLU A 284 -16.37 -11.06 -1.83
C GLU A 284 -15.39 -10.62 -0.75
N ALA A 285 -14.12 -11.07 -0.83
CA ALA A 285 -13.08 -10.66 0.11
C ALA A 285 -12.76 -9.16 0.00
N PHE A 286 -12.64 -8.65 -1.20
CA PHE A 286 -12.41 -7.23 -1.44
C PHE A 286 -13.61 -6.37 -1.01
N SER A 287 -14.84 -6.83 -1.28
CA SER A 287 -16.06 -6.16 -0.82
C SER A 287 -16.16 -6.10 0.70
N LEU A 288 -15.77 -7.19 1.40
CA LEU A 288 -15.73 -7.22 2.86
C LEU A 288 -14.75 -6.18 3.42
N ALA A 289 -13.55 -6.08 2.81
CA ALA A 289 -12.57 -5.06 3.21
C ALA A 289 -13.11 -3.64 2.98
N TYR A 290 -13.72 -3.39 1.82
CA TYR A 290 -14.36 -2.11 1.51
C TYR A 290 -15.46 -1.76 2.51
N GLU A 291 -16.40 -2.67 2.77
CA GLU A 291 -17.49 -2.44 3.72
C GLU A 291 -16.99 -2.20 5.15
N SER A 292 -15.91 -2.88 5.55
CA SER A 292 -15.31 -2.70 6.86
C SER A 292 -14.67 -1.32 7.00
N LEU A 293 -13.94 -0.87 5.98
CA LEU A 293 -13.42 0.49 5.95
C LEU A 293 -14.53 1.53 5.98
N MET A 294 -15.58 1.34 5.16
CA MET A 294 -16.72 2.28 5.12
C MET A 294 -17.41 2.42 6.47
N LYS A 295 -17.55 1.35 7.26
CA LYS A 295 -18.10 1.42 8.63
C LYS A 295 -17.25 2.24 9.60
N ILE A 296 -15.93 2.33 9.34
CA ILE A 296 -15.00 3.10 10.18
C ILE A 296 -15.05 4.60 9.82
N ILE A 297 -15.16 4.94 8.53
CA ILE A 297 -15.03 6.32 8.07
C ILE A 297 -16.37 7.04 7.88
N MET A 298 -17.50 6.34 8.00
CA MET A 298 -18.87 6.90 7.95
C MET A 298 -19.39 7.22 9.36
#